data_9c9d947370c62ca823bdff149950b06f
#
_entry.id   9c9d947370c62ca823bdff149950b06f
#
_cell.length_a   1.000
_cell.length_b   1.000
_cell.length_c   1.000
_cell.angle_alpha   90.00
_cell.angle_beta   90.00
_cell.angle_gamma   90.00
#
_symmetry.space_group_name_H-M   'P 1'
#
loop_
_entity.id
_entity.type
_entity.pdbx_description
1 polymer ?
#
loop_
_entity_poly.entity_id
_entity_poly.type
_entity_poly.pdbx_seq_one_letter_code
_entity_poly.pdbx_strand_id
1 'polypeptide(L)'
;EAAKEALAYEDTLFVEKFGNWLDVRVSAGRPEHDKFMSSWCHGAPGIGLSKAGTLSILDGEDIRKYIDIAMNTTVNAPSFDRDHLCCGNMGRADILFTAGIKLDRSDLKEKGLQQAARILSGAEKRGAFNFGTEGQFNLSFFQGISGTGYEFLRMNHPDRIPSVLLFE
;
A
#
# COMPACT_ATOMS: atom_id res chain seq x y z
N GLU A 1 -2.67 -4.46 -25.00
CA GLU A 1 -1.26 -4.78 -25.21
C GLU A 1 -0.36 -3.95 -24.29
N ALA A 2 -0.41 -2.60 -24.32
CA ALA A 2 0.43 -1.73 -23.49
C ALA A 2 0.44 -2.07 -21.98
N ALA A 3 -0.71 -2.46 -21.41
CA ALA A 3 -0.79 -2.87 -20.01
C ALA A 3 0.04 -4.13 -19.73
N LYS A 4 0.06 -5.10 -20.66
CA LYS A 4 0.88 -6.31 -20.52
C LYS A 4 2.38 -6.00 -20.60
N GLU A 5 2.76 -5.11 -21.51
CA GLU A 5 4.13 -4.64 -21.65
C GLU A 5 4.61 -3.91 -20.39
N ALA A 6 3.74 -3.06 -19.80
CA ALA A 6 4.04 -2.36 -18.55
C ALA A 6 4.23 -3.34 -17.38
N LEU A 7 3.35 -4.34 -17.24
CA LEU A 7 3.49 -5.38 -16.22
C LEU A 7 4.77 -6.22 -16.42
N ALA A 8 5.08 -6.59 -17.67
CA ALA A 8 6.30 -7.33 -18.00
C ALA A 8 7.56 -6.52 -17.66
N TYR A 9 7.57 -5.22 -17.94
CA TYR A 9 8.67 -4.34 -17.52
C TYR A 9 8.79 -4.26 -16.00
N GLU A 10 7.67 -4.06 -15.30
CA GLU A 10 7.65 -4.02 -13.83
C GLU A 10 8.24 -5.30 -13.24
N ASP A 11 7.86 -6.47 -13.79
CA ASP A 11 8.34 -7.76 -13.31
C ASP A 11 9.87 -7.94 -13.48
N THR A 12 10.51 -7.24 -14.41
CA THR A 12 11.99 -7.22 -14.52
C THR A 12 12.69 -6.55 -13.33
N LEU A 13 11.97 -5.75 -12.57
CA LEU A 13 12.48 -5.05 -11.39
C LEU A 13 12.30 -5.85 -10.09
N PHE A 14 11.67 -7.02 -10.16
CA PHE A 14 11.45 -7.86 -9.00
C PHE A 14 12.77 -8.51 -8.52
N VAL A 15 13.02 -8.45 -7.22
CA VAL A 15 14.18 -9.06 -6.58
C VAL A 15 13.73 -10.05 -5.51
N GLU A 16 13.86 -11.33 -5.79
CA GLU A 16 13.37 -12.43 -4.97
C GLU A 16 13.86 -12.37 -3.52
N LYS A 17 15.13 -12.06 -3.30
CA LYS A 17 15.75 -11.91 -1.97
C LYS A 17 14.99 -10.97 -1.05
N PHE A 18 14.35 -9.93 -1.61
CA PHE A 18 13.59 -8.91 -0.88
C PHE A 18 12.08 -9.12 -0.98
N GLY A 19 11.61 -10.03 -1.86
CA GLY A 19 10.18 -10.17 -2.18
C GLY A 19 9.56 -8.84 -2.63
N ASN A 20 10.34 -7.98 -3.30
CA ASN A 20 9.97 -6.60 -3.57
C ASN A 20 10.60 -6.12 -4.90
N TRP A 21 10.13 -4.98 -5.39
CA TRP A 21 10.55 -4.38 -6.65
C TRP A 21 11.52 -3.22 -6.40
N LEU A 22 12.56 -3.15 -7.23
CA LEU A 22 13.60 -2.13 -7.17
C LEU A 22 13.02 -0.74 -7.50
N ASP A 23 13.30 0.25 -6.65
CA ASP A 23 13.04 1.65 -6.96
C ASP A 23 14.20 2.21 -7.81
N VAL A 24 13.99 2.28 -9.12
CA VAL A 24 14.99 2.72 -10.10
C VAL A 24 15.40 4.20 -9.95
N ARG A 25 14.66 4.99 -9.15
CA ARG A 25 15.00 6.40 -8.89
C ARG A 25 16.08 6.55 -7.85
N VAL A 26 16.32 5.51 -7.06
CA VAL A 26 17.32 5.55 -6.00
C VAL A 26 18.71 5.37 -6.61
N SER A 27 19.61 6.32 -6.36
CA SER A 27 20.96 6.31 -6.93
C SER A 27 21.79 5.09 -6.53
N ALA A 28 22.69 4.69 -7.40
CA ALA A 28 23.54 3.50 -7.22
C ALA A 28 24.37 3.49 -5.92
N GLY A 29 24.65 4.67 -5.34
CA GLY A 29 25.45 4.80 -4.10
C GLY A 29 24.68 4.59 -2.81
N ARG A 30 23.34 4.38 -2.85
CA ARG A 30 22.55 4.13 -1.64
C ARG A 30 22.69 2.67 -1.16
N PRO A 31 22.57 2.43 0.15
CA PRO A 31 22.48 1.07 0.68
C PRO A 31 21.41 0.24 -0.05
N GLU A 32 21.67 -1.07 -0.20
CA GLU A 32 20.77 -1.94 -0.98
C GLU A 32 19.33 -1.92 -0.46
N HIS A 33 19.13 -1.94 0.86
CA HIS A 33 17.80 -1.93 1.48
C HIS A 33 17.00 -0.64 1.22
N ASP A 34 17.66 0.51 1.01
CA ASP A 34 17.01 1.78 0.69
C ASP A 34 16.36 1.79 -0.70
N LYS A 35 16.73 0.82 -1.54
CA LYS A 35 16.19 0.68 -2.90
C LYS A 35 14.86 -0.06 -2.97
N PHE A 36 14.34 -0.53 -1.84
CA PHE A 36 13.12 -1.32 -1.75
C PHE A 36 12.11 -0.68 -0.80
N MET A 37 11.39 0.30 -1.31
CA MET A 37 10.31 0.94 -0.56
C MET A 37 9.11 0.01 -0.44
N SER A 38 8.36 0.10 0.66
CA SER A 38 7.14 -0.68 0.89
C SER A 38 5.95 0.25 1.13
N SER A 39 5.54 0.98 0.08
CA SER A 39 4.45 1.95 0.09
C SER A 39 3.54 1.82 -1.13
N TRP A 40 2.42 2.56 -1.15
CA TRP A 40 1.55 2.61 -2.32
C TRP A 40 2.26 3.10 -3.57
N CYS A 41 3.00 4.19 -3.46
CA CYS A 41 3.66 4.81 -4.62
C CYS A 41 4.91 4.06 -5.09
N HIS A 42 5.46 3.12 -4.33
CA HIS A 42 6.65 2.33 -4.69
C HIS A 42 6.73 1.00 -3.93
N GLY A 43 7.05 -0.04 -4.69
CA GLY A 43 7.33 -1.37 -4.17
C GLY A 43 6.10 -2.25 -3.98
N ALA A 44 6.29 -3.33 -3.26
CA ALA A 44 5.34 -4.43 -3.14
C ALA A 44 3.89 -4.01 -2.84
N PRO A 45 3.60 -3.08 -1.91
CA PRO A 45 2.21 -2.79 -1.60
C PRO A 45 1.42 -2.27 -2.79
N GLY A 46 1.91 -1.23 -3.48
CA GLY A 46 1.22 -0.65 -4.63
C GLY A 46 1.17 -1.58 -5.83
N ILE A 47 2.26 -2.30 -6.10
CA ILE A 47 2.34 -3.27 -7.19
C ILE A 47 1.36 -4.42 -6.96
N GLY A 48 1.31 -4.96 -5.75
CA GLY A 48 0.37 -6.02 -5.40
C GLY A 48 -1.08 -5.57 -5.50
N LEU A 49 -1.40 -4.34 -5.06
CA LEU A 49 -2.73 -3.76 -5.18
C LEU A 49 -3.12 -3.57 -6.65
N SER A 50 -2.22 -3.02 -7.47
CA SER A 50 -2.43 -2.84 -8.92
C SER A 50 -2.72 -4.18 -9.61
N LYS A 51 -1.89 -5.20 -9.36
CA LYS A 51 -2.09 -6.55 -9.92
C LYS A 51 -3.43 -7.16 -9.44
N ALA A 52 -3.78 -7.00 -8.15
CA ALA A 52 -5.08 -7.47 -7.64
C ALA A 52 -6.27 -6.76 -8.30
N GLY A 53 -6.14 -5.46 -8.57
CA GLY A 53 -7.15 -4.67 -9.29
C GLY A 53 -7.34 -5.10 -10.76
N THR A 54 -6.30 -5.66 -11.39
CA THR A 54 -6.36 -6.08 -12.80
C THR A 54 -6.91 -7.50 -13.03
N LEU A 55 -7.12 -8.31 -11.99
CA LEU A 55 -7.49 -9.72 -12.12
C LEU A 55 -8.77 -9.98 -12.91
N SER A 56 -9.70 -9.03 -12.96
CA SER A 56 -10.90 -9.15 -13.79
C SER A 56 -10.62 -9.06 -15.29
N ILE A 57 -9.45 -8.58 -15.69
CA ILE A 57 -9.06 -8.35 -17.09
C ILE A 57 -7.84 -9.21 -17.45
N LEU A 58 -6.88 -9.28 -16.56
CA LEU A 58 -5.64 -10.04 -16.72
C LEU A 58 -5.45 -10.95 -15.50
N ASP A 59 -5.70 -12.23 -15.70
CA ASP A 59 -5.51 -13.26 -14.67
C ASP A 59 -4.51 -14.32 -15.16
N GLY A 60 -3.65 -14.80 -14.27
CA GLY A 60 -2.65 -15.81 -14.56
C GLY A 60 -1.87 -16.20 -13.30
N GLU A 61 -1.26 -17.38 -13.34
CA GLU A 61 -0.52 -17.93 -12.21
C GLU A 61 0.61 -16.99 -11.75
N ASP A 62 1.35 -16.39 -12.69
CA ASP A 62 2.43 -15.46 -12.38
C ASP A 62 1.91 -14.18 -11.68
N ILE A 63 0.78 -13.63 -12.16
CA ILE A 63 0.16 -12.46 -11.55
C ILE A 63 -0.26 -12.78 -10.11
N ARG A 64 -0.93 -13.92 -9.90
CA ARG A 64 -1.35 -14.37 -8.57
C ARG A 64 -0.17 -14.62 -7.63
N LYS A 65 0.89 -15.25 -8.13
CA LYS A 65 2.14 -15.44 -7.39
C LYS A 65 2.72 -14.11 -6.92
N TYR A 66 2.81 -13.11 -7.78
CA TYR A 66 3.33 -11.79 -7.42
C TYR A 66 2.42 -11.06 -6.44
N ILE A 67 1.09 -11.21 -6.55
CA ILE A 67 0.15 -10.68 -5.56
C ILE A 67 0.44 -11.28 -4.18
N ASP A 68 0.57 -12.59 -4.08
CA ASP A 68 0.84 -13.27 -2.80
C ASP A 68 2.16 -12.81 -2.18
N ILE A 69 3.23 -12.72 -2.97
CA ILE A 69 4.53 -12.20 -2.52
C ILE A 69 4.38 -10.76 -2.04
N ALA A 70 3.72 -9.90 -2.82
CA ALA A 70 3.53 -8.49 -2.50
C ALA A 70 2.72 -8.29 -1.21
N MET A 71 1.62 -9.04 -1.03
CA MET A 71 0.81 -8.98 0.18
C MET A 71 1.59 -9.47 1.40
N ASN A 72 2.35 -10.57 1.25
CA ASN A 72 3.21 -11.06 2.34
C ASN A 72 4.28 -10.03 2.72
N THR A 73 4.94 -9.42 1.75
CA THR A 73 5.92 -8.35 2.00
C THR A 73 5.27 -7.15 2.68
N THR A 74 4.06 -6.76 2.26
CA THR A 74 3.30 -5.65 2.86
C THR A 74 2.95 -5.92 4.32
N VAL A 75 2.48 -7.14 4.63
CA VAL A 75 2.14 -7.55 6.01
C VAL A 75 3.35 -7.49 6.93
N ASN A 76 4.52 -7.92 6.44
CA ASN A 76 5.75 -8.02 7.23
C ASN A 76 6.62 -6.75 7.22
N ALA A 77 6.26 -5.74 6.42
CA ALA A 77 7.02 -4.51 6.34
C ALA A 77 7.00 -3.75 7.69
N PRO A 78 8.13 -3.18 8.14
CA PRO A 78 8.18 -2.36 9.35
C PRO A 78 7.27 -1.15 9.22
N SER A 79 6.69 -0.70 10.34
CA SER A 79 5.87 0.50 10.36
C SER A 79 6.68 1.73 9.96
N PHE A 80 6.04 2.63 9.22
CA PHE A 80 6.57 3.96 8.97
C PHE A 80 6.41 4.85 10.21
N ASP A 81 7.16 5.92 10.24
CA ASP A 81 6.96 7.03 11.18
C ASP A 81 5.83 7.99 10.76
N ARG A 82 5.07 7.66 9.71
CA ARG A 82 4.03 8.50 9.08
C ARG A 82 2.74 7.73 8.87
N ASP A 83 1.61 8.45 9.03
CA ASP A 83 0.28 7.85 9.01
C ASP A 83 -0.51 8.12 7.72
N HIS A 84 0.04 8.83 6.73
CA HIS A 84 -0.69 9.21 5.51
C HIS A 84 -0.83 8.09 4.46
N LEU A 85 -1.62 8.34 3.39
CA LEU A 85 -1.94 7.35 2.36
C LEU A 85 -0.77 7.01 1.43
N CYS A 86 -0.10 8.00 0.86
CA CYS A 86 0.86 7.77 -0.22
C CYS A 86 2.01 6.83 0.19
N CYS A 87 2.77 7.21 1.20
CA CYS A 87 3.93 6.46 1.69
C CYS A 87 3.96 6.38 3.22
N GLY A 88 2.79 6.15 3.82
CA GLY A 88 2.60 5.97 5.26
C GLY A 88 1.85 4.70 5.60
N ASN A 89 1.57 4.56 6.89
CA ASN A 89 0.93 3.36 7.44
C ASN A 89 -0.51 3.17 6.95
N MET A 90 -1.27 4.29 6.74
CA MET A 90 -2.66 4.20 6.29
C MET A 90 -2.77 3.64 4.86
N GLY A 91 -1.85 4.02 3.94
CA GLY A 91 -1.84 3.44 2.60
C GLY A 91 -1.66 1.93 2.62
N ARG A 92 -0.75 1.41 3.47
CA ARG A 92 -0.60 -0.05 3.61
C ARG A 92 -1.80 -0.72 4.26
N ALA A 93 -2.43 -0.07 5.24
CA ALA A 93 -3.65 -0.57 5.85
C ALA A 93 -4.78 -0.70 4.83
N ASP A 94 -4.96 0.34 3.98
CA ASP A 94 -5.94 0.31 2.90
C ASP A 94 -5.62 -0.75 1.84
N ILE A 95 -4.37 -0.88 1.44
CA ILE A 95 -3.94 -1.89 0.46
C ILE A 95 -4.29 -3.30 0.94
N LEU A 96 -3.97 -3.64 2.18
CA LEU A 96 -4.30 -4.96 2.75
C LEU A 96 -5.82 -5.16 2.85
N PHE A 97 -6.56 -4.14 3.27
CA PHE A 97 -8.01 -4.17 3.37
C PHE A 97 -8.66 -4.38 1.99
N THR A 98 -8.23 -3.60 0.99
CA THR A 98 -8.75 -3.64 -0.37
C THR A 98 -8.39 -4.94 -1.08
N ALA A 99 -7.14 -5.39 -0.98
CA ALA A 99 -6.71 -6.68 -1.50
C ALA A 99 -7.49 -7.83 -0.84
N GLY A 100 -7.74 -7.73 0.48
CA GLY A 100 -8.56 -8.70 1.19
C GLY A 100 -9.97 -8.82 0.62
N ILE A 101 -10.60 -7.72 0.24
CA ILE A 101 -11.92 -7.72 -0.41
C ILE A 101 -11.83 -8.29 -1.84
N LYS A 102 -10.89 -7.80 -2.65
CA LYS A 102 -10.75 -8.20 -4.06
C LYS A 102 -10.38 -9.67 -4.25
N LEU A 103 -9.64 -10.24 -3.31
CA LEU A 103 -9.14 -11.62 -3.36
C LEU A 103 -9.96 -12.60 -2.53
N ASP A 104 -11.02 -12.13 -1.86
CA ASP A 104 -11.78 -12.91 -0.87
C ASP A 104 -10.88 -13.49 0.24
N ARG A 105 -9.93 -12.68 0.71
CA ARG A 105 -8.92 -13.02 1.72
C ARG A 105 -9.23 -12.30 3.04
N SER A 106 -9.99 -12.94 3.93
CA SER A 106 -10.36 -12.37 5.24
C SER A 106 -9.15 -12.06 6.13
N ASP A 107 -8.08 -12.85 6.03
CA ASP A 107 -6.82 -12.63 6.74
C ASP A 107 -6.15 -11.29 6.38
N LEU A 108 -6.12 -10.92 5.10
CA LEU A 108 -5.58 -9.63 4.65
C LEU A 108 -6.49 -8.48 5.08
N LYS A 109 -7.81 -8.63 4.92
CA LYS A 109 -8.80 -7.64 5.34
C LYS A 109 -8.66 -7.32 6.83
N GLU A 110 -8.56 -8.35 7.67
CA GLU A 110 -8.37 -8.20 9.11
C GLU A 110 -7.04 -7.51 9.45
N LYS A 111 -5.94 -7.86 8.77
CA LYS A 111 -4.64 -7.17 8.93
C LYS A 111 -4.73 -5.69 8.62
N GLY A 112 -5.42 -5.32 7.55
CA GLY A 112 -5.67 -3.92 7.20
C GLY A 112 -6.41 -3.17 8.31
N LEU A 113 -7.51 -3.74 8.81
CA LEU A 113 -8.28 -3.16 9.92
C LEU A 113 -7.47 -3.04 11.22
N GLN A 114 -6.69 -4.07 11.55
CA GLN A 114 -5.81 -4.04 12.72
C GLN A 114 -4.75 -2.93 12.61
N GLN A 115 -4.20 -2.73 11.42
CA GLN A 115 -3.23 -1.66 11.18
C GLN A 115 -3.88 -0.29 11.29
N ALA A 116 -5.08 -0.07 10.73
CA ALA A 116 -5.85 1.16 10.87
C ALA A 116 -6.17 1.46 12.35
N ALA A 117 -6.60 0.47 13.11
CA ALA A 117 -6.83 0.60 14.54
C ALA A 117 -5.58 1.02 15.34
N ARG A 118 -4.40 0.47 14.98
CA ARG A 118 -3.12 0.88 15.59
C ARG A 118 -2.77 2.34 15.27
N ILE A 119 -3.01 2.78 14.04
CA ILE A 119 -2.80 4.18 13.63
C ILE A 119 -3.68 5.11 14.45
N LEU A 120 -4.97 4.79 14.57
CA LEU A 120 -5.91 5.57 15.37
C LEU A 120 -5.49 5.63 16.85
N SER A 121 -5.23 4.49 17.47
CA SER A 121 -4.78 4.43 18.86
C SER A 121 -3.46 5.18 19.09
N GLY A 122 -2.55 5.14 18.10
CA GLY A 122 -1.33 5.93 18.12
C GLY A 122 -1.61 7.43 18.06
N ALA A 123 -2.52 7.86 17.20
CA ALA A 123 -2.92 9.25 17.07
C ALA A 123 -3.61 9.77 18.35
N GLU A 124 -4.50 8.98 18.96
CA GLU A 124 -5.13 9.31 20.25
C GLU A 124 -4.10 9.54 21.35
N LYS A 125 -3.10 8.65 21.47
CA LYS A 125 -2.03 8.79 22.49
C LYS A 125 -1.14 10.00 22.27
N ARG A 126 -0.91 10.39 21.03
CA ARG A 126 -0.09 11.58 20.68
C ARG A 126 -0.89 12.89 20.65
N GLY A 127 -2.22 12.79 20.60
CA GLY A 127 -3.11 13.94 20.36
C GLY A 127 -3.20 14.35 18.88
N ALA A 128 -2.51 13.66 17.97
CA ALA A 128 -2.52 13.95 16.53
C ALA A 128 -2.02 12.76 15.70
N PHE A 129 -2.44 12.70 14.43
CA PHE A 129 -1.79 11.84 13.43
C PHE A 129 -0.40 12.37 13.07
N ASN A 130 0.53 11.48 12.75
CA ASN A 130 1.87 11.85 12.30
C ASN A 130 1.94 11.89 10.76
N PHE A 131 2.13 13.09 10.20
CA PHE A 131 2.28 13.28 8.75
C PHE A 131 3.72 13.65 8.36
N GLY A 132 4.68 13.55 9.29
CA GLY A 132 6.09 13.85 9.05
C GLY A 132 6.44 15.33 8.97
N THR A 133 5.49 16.21 9.30
CA THR A 133 5.67 17.66 9.36
C THR A 133 5.44 18.11 10.81
N GLU A 134 6.49 18.28 11.59
CA GLU A 134 6.37 18.67 12.99
C GLU A 134 5.58 20.00 13.12
N GLY A 135 4.45 19.93 13.84
CA GLY A 135 3.64 21.10 14.17
C GLY A 135 2.85 21.72 13.01
N GLN A 136 2.89 21.17 11.81
CA GLN A 136 2.13 21.68 10.66
C GLN A 136 0.90 20.82 10.39
N PHE A 137 -0.25 21.47 10.26
CA PHE A 137 -1.50 20.82 9.89
C PHE A 137 -1.52 20.59 8.38
N ASN A 138 -1.46 19.32 7.97
CA ASN A 138 -1.45 18.94 6.55
C ASN A 138 -2.85 18.48 6.12
N LEU A 139 -3.53 19.30 5.31
CA LEU A 139 -4.88 19.02 4.77
C LEU A 139 -4.87 18.19 3.48
N SER A 140 -3.70 17.92 2.88
CA SER A 140 -3.64 17.24 1.59
C SER A 140 -4.26 15.84 1.66
N PHE A 141 -4.76 15.37 0.50
CA PHE A 141 -5.42 14.07 0.43
C PHE A 141 -4.41 12.91 0.59
N PHE A 142 -3.37 12.87 -0.21
CA PHE A 142 -2.43 11.74 -0.19
C PHE A 142 -1.41 11.77 0.96
N GLN A 143 -1.09 12.94 1.51
CA GLN A 143 -0.05 13.09 2.54
C GLN A 143 -0.55 13.76 3.82
N GLY A 144 -1.86 13.88 4.00
CA GLY A 144 -2.44 14.58 5.14
C GLY A 144 -3.73 13.96 5.67
N ILE A 145 -4.45 14.77 6.47
CA ILE A 145 -5.60 14.32 7.25
C ILE A 145 -6.79 13.94 6.37
N SER A 146 -7.01 14.62 5.22
CA SER A 146 -8.18 14.37 4.39
C SER A 146 -8.23 12.94 3.86
N GLY A 147 -7.11 12.40 3.35
CA GLY A 147 -7.07 11.03 2.89
C GLY A 147 -7.10 10.01 4.02
N THR A 148 -6.44 10.31 5.14
CA THR A 148 -6.51 9.44 6.32
C THR A 148 -7.95 9.32 6.84
N GLY A 149 -8.69 10.45 6.92
CA GLY A 149 -10.11 10.47 7.29
C GLY A 149 -10.99 9.74 6.27
N TYR A 150 -10.73 9.94 4.97
CA TYR A 150 -11.42 9.22 3.89
C TYR A 150 -11.32 7.71 4.07
N GLU A 151 -10.13 7.17 4.36
CA GLU A 151 -9.94 5.73 4.51
C GLU A 151 -10.61 5.15 5.75
N PHE A 152 -10.65 5.87 6.86
CA PHE A 152 -11.45 5.44 8.01
C PHE A 152 -12.95 5.34 7.66
N LEU A 153 -13.50 6.29 6.90
CA LEU A 153 -14.88 6.23 6.42
C LEU A 153 -15.08 5.06 5.45
N ARG A 154 -14.15 4.88 4.51
CA ARG A 154 -14.18 3.80 3.53
C ARG A 154 -14.12 2.41 4.17
N MET A 155 -13.25 2.18 5.13
CA MET A 155 -13.15 0.90 5.83
C MET A 155 -14.44 0.53 6.58
N ASN A 156 -15.25 1.52 6.97
CA ASN A 156 -16.57 1.31 7.56
C ASN A 156 -17.69 1.12 6.52
N HIS A 157 -17.51 1.63 5.30
CA HIS A 157 -18.52 1.61 4.23
C HIS A 157 -17.89 1.24 2.87
N PRO A 158 -17.22 0.08 2.75
CA PRO A 158 -16.45 -0.26 1.55
C PRO A 158 -17.29 -0.50 0.30
N ASP A 159 -18.57 -0.78 0.47
CA ASP A 159 -19.57 -0.93 -0.59
C ASP A 159 -20.09 0.41 -1.15
N ARG A 160 -19.84 1.52 -0.46
CA ARG A 160 -20.34 2.86 -0.80
C ARG A 160 -19.24 3.86 -1.14
N ILE A 161 -18.05 3.65 -0.62
CA ILE A 161 -16.91 4.57 -0.78
C ILE A 161 -15.82 3.82 -1.54
N PRO A 162 -15.46 4.28 -2.76
CA PRO A 162 -14.52 3.56 -3.63
C PRO A 162 -13.07 3.61 -3.13
N SER A 163 -12.22 2.75 -3.67
CA SER A 163 -10.78 2.76 -3.39
C SER A 163 -10.06 3.78 -4.26
N VAL A 164 -9.65 4.88 -3.66
CA VAL A 164 -8.87 5.90 -4.38
C VAL A 164 -7.47 5.42 -4.75
N LEU A 165 -6.93 4.44 -4.05
CA LEU A 165 -5.62 3.86 -4.38
C LEU A 165 -5.68 2.91 -5.58
N LEU A 166 -6.89 2.49 -6.00
CA LEU A 166 -7.15 1.76 -7.26
C LEU A 166 -7.75 2.65 -8.36
N PHE A 167 -7.98 3.95 -8.08
CA PHE A 167 -8.66 4.88 -9.00
C PHE A 167 -10.07 4.43 -9.41
N GLU A 168 -10.82 3.85 -8.46
CA GLU A 168 -12.24 3.47 -8.60
C GLU A 168 -13.17 4.64 -8.32
#